data_230e9df68ded685ccbfb839b0421bf81
#
_entry.id   230e9df68ded685ccbfb839b0421bf81
#
_cell.length_a   1.000
_cell.length_b   1.000
_cell.length_c   1.000
_cell.angle_alpha   90.00
_cell.angle_beta   90.00
_cell.angle_gamma   90.00
#
_symmetry.space_group_name_H-M   'P 1'
#
loop_
_entity.id
_entity.type
_entity.pdbx_description
1 polymer ?
#
loop_
_entity_poly.entity_id
_entity_poly.type
_entity_poly.pdbx_seq_one_letter_code
_entity_poly.pdbx_strand_id
1 'polypeptide(L)'
;TGHGPVLDTRIDFILDTYQEWCTVVNPNKKKTVIIPYVSAYGYTKELAGAIAQGIEESGDIDVRCYDMVEADQGKVLEELGFADGFLLGSPTIVGEALKPIWDLTTSIFAGTHGGKLASAFGSYGWSGEAVPHLIERLKQLKMRVPDEGFRVKFKPSQDNLIDAHDYGYNFGCLLQNKENTKKSAGPKKLVKCL
;
A
#
# COMPACT_ATOMS: atom_id res chain seq x y z
N THR A 1 -19.76 0.40 -31.93
CA THR A 1 -18.49 0.49 -31.11
C THR A 1 -18.06 1.93 -31.05
N GLY A 2 -17.63 2.41 -29.85
CA GLY A 2 -17.11 3.78 -29.68
C GLY A 2 -15.73 3.94 -30.31
N HIS A 3 -14.95 2.86 -30.36
CA HIS A 3 -13.57 2.81 -30.87
C HIS A 3 -13.29 1.44 -31.48
N GLY A 4 -12.48 1.41 -32.55
CA GLY A 4 -12.05 0.19 -33.22
C GLY A 4 -12.97 -0.25 -34.38
N PRO A 5 -12.62 -1.35 -35.10
CA PRO A 5 -13.38 -1.85 -36.19
C PRO A 5 -14.72 -2.42 -35.74
N VAL A 6 -15.70 -2.41 -36.65
CA VAL A 6 -16.97 -3.10 -36.40
C VAL A 6 -16.73 -4.61 -36.38
N LEU A 7 -17.19 -5.24 -35.32
CA LEU A 7 -17.13 -6.68 -35.12
C LEU A 7 -18.51 -7.24 -35.54
N ASP A 8 -18.60 -7.87 -36.68
CA ASP A 8 -19.84 -8.36 -37.29
C ASP A 8 -19.85 -9.88 -37.51
N THR A 9 -18.72 -10.53 -37.31
CA THR A 9 -18.55 -11.98 -37.42
C THR A 9 -17.91 -12.55 -36.17
N ARG A 10 -18.19 -13.84 -35.92
CA ARG A 10 -17.62 -14.57 -34.76
C ARG A 10 -17.89 -13.88 -33.39
N ILE A 11 -19.06 -13.30 -33.25
CA ILE A 11 -19.42 -12.53 -32.02
C ILE A 11 -19.25 -13.37 -30.75
N ASP A 12 -19.69 -14.63 -30.78
CA ASP A 12 -19.58 -15.53 -29.58
C ASP A 12 -18.13 -15.75 -29.21
N PHE A 13 -17.25 -16.05 -30.17
CA PHE A 13 -15.81 -16.17 -29.89
C PHE A 13 -15.23 -14.88 -29.31
N ILE A 14 -15.66 -13.73 -29.80
CA ILE A 14 -15.19 -12.43 -29.30
C ILE A 14 -15.67 -12.22 -27.86
N LEU A 15 -16.92 -12.51 -27.57
CA LEU A 15 -17.49 -12.41 -26.23
C LEU A 15 -16.78 -13.34 -25.25
N ASP A 16 -16.57 -14.60 -25.62
CA ASP A 16 -15.85 -15.57 -24.81
C ASP A 16 -14.42 -15.11 -24.52
N THR A 17 -13.71 -14.61 -25.55
CA THR A 17 -12.35 -14.07 -25.39
C THR A 17 -12.32 -12.87 -24.46
N TYR A 18 -13.26 -11.92 -24.58
CA TYR A 18 -13.37 -10.80 -23.67
C TYR A 18 -13.71 -11.24 -22.24
N GLN A 19 -14.58 -12.22 -22.08
CA GLN A 19 -14.91 -12.77 -20.78
C GLN A 19 -13.70 -13.45 -20.13
N GLU A 20 -12.92 -14.21 -20.90
CA GLU A 20 -11.66 -14.80 -20.44
C GLU A 20 -10.66 -13.71 -19.98
N TRP A 21 -10.45 -12.67 -20.79
CA TRP A 21 -9.56 -11.54 -20.43
C TRP A 21 -10.06 -10.74 -19.23
N CYS A 22 -11.37 -10.66 -19.03
CA CYS A 22 -11.96 -9.98 -17.89
C CYS A 22 -11.98 -10.84 -16.61
N THR A 23 -11.71 -12.15 -16.74
CA THR A 23 -11.67 -13.06 -15.60
C THR A 23 -10.32 -12.96 -14.91
N VAL A 24 -10.20 -11.97 -14.02
CA VAL A 24 -9.00 -11.78 -13.22
C VAL A 24 -9.03 -12.71 -12.02
N VAL A 25 -8.19 -13.75 -12.02
CA VAL A 25 -8.02 -14.65 -10.89
C VAL A 25 -6.93 -14.11 -9.97
N ASN A 26 -7.29 -13.83 -8.71
CA ASN A 26 -6.30 -13.42 -7.71
C ASN A 26 -5.33 -14.59 -7.44
N PRO A 27 -4.01 -14.46 -7.71
CA PRO A 27 -3.04 -15.51 -7.47
C PRO A 27 -2.73 -15.72 -5.97
N ASN A 28 -3.09 -14.76 -5.12
CA ASN A 28 -2.79 -14.81 -3.70
C ASN A 28 -3.77 -15.76 -2.99
N LYS A 29 -3.22 -16.74 -2.26
CA LYS A 29 -4.02 -17.70 -1.46
C LYS A 29 -4.44 -17.16 -0.10
N LYS A 30 -3.72 -16.13 0.39
CA LYS A 30 -3.92 -15.47 1.67
C LYS A 30 -4.15 -13.98 1.46
N LYS A 31 -4.62 -13.30 2.49
CA LYS A 31 -4.56 -11.83 2.49
C LYS A 31 -3.13 -11.37 2.31
N THR A 32 -2.93 -10.41 1.42
CA THR A 32 -1.59 -9.98 1.03
C THR A 32 -1.44 -8.48 1.23
N VAL A 33 -0.32 -8.08 1.83
CA VAL A 33 0.08 -6.69 1.99
C VAL A 33 1.39 -6.46 1.24
N ILE A 34 1.45 -5.42 0.42
CA ILE A 34 2.65 -5.01 -0.31
C ILE A 34 3.23 -3.76 0.35
N ILE A 35 4.52 -3.75 0.60
CA ILE A 35 5.25 -2.62 1.21
C ILE A 35 6.34 -2.15 0.23
N PRO A 36 5.99 -1.33 -0.77
CA PRO A 36 6.99 -0.67 -1.60
C PRO A 36 7.63 0.47 -0.82
N TYR A 37 8.95 0.50 -0.76
CA TYR A 37 9.69 1.54 -0.05
C TYR A 37 10.94 1.98 -0.80
N VAL A 38 11.43 3.16 -0.45
CA VAL A 38 12.77 3.64 -0.79
C VAL A 38 13.51 3.98 0.49
N SER A 39 14.80 3.68 0.56
CA SER A 39 15.61 4.00 1.73
C SER A 39 16.97 4.56 1.32
N ALA A 40 17.24 5.82 1.71
CA ALA A 40 18.51 6.48 1.39
C ALA A 40 19.65 6.08 2.36
N TYR A 41 19.33 5.92 3.65
CA TYR A 41 20.31 5.64 4.72
C TYR A 41 20.00 4.33 5.48
N GLY A 42 19.13 3.49 4.97
CA GLY A 42 18.70 2.28 5.66
C GLY A 42 17.52 2.49 6.63
N TYR A 43 17.24 3.71 7.08
CA TYR A 43 16.25 3.97 8.14
C TYR A 43 14.82 3.58 7.75
N THR A 44 14.38 3.95 6.56
CA THR A 44 13.05 3.55 6.05
C THR A 44 12.97 2.04 5.84
N LYS A 45 14.07 1.38 5.45
CA LYS A 45 14.15 -0.08 5.34
C LYS A 45 13.99 -0.78 6.70
N GLU A 46 14.63 -0.26 7.76
CA GLU A 46 14.46 -0.77 9.13
C GLU A 46 13.00 -0.66 9.57
N LEU A 47 12.34 0.49 9.30
CA LEU A 47 10.92 0.69 9.58
C LEU A 47 10.03 -0.28 8.78
N ALA A 48 10.32 -0.48 7.48
CA ALA A 48 9.58 -1.42 6.63
C ALA A 48 9.63 -2.84 7.19
N GLY A 49 10.80 -3.28 7.66
CA GLY A 49 10.97 -4.59 8.28
C GLY A 49 10.17 -4.76 9.56
N ALA A 50 10.20 -3.77 10.45
CA ALA A 50 9.45 -3.80 11.71
C ALA A 50 7.93 -3.78 11.47
N ILE A 51 7.45 -2.95 10.53
CA ILE A 51 6.04 -2.89 10.12
C ILE A 51 5.60 -4.23 9.51
N ALA A 52 6.41 -4.81 8.63
CA ALA A 52 6.12 -6.10 8.00
C ALA A 52 5.94 -7.20 9.06
N GLN A 53 6.88 -7.31 9.99
CA GLN A 53 6.80 -8.27 11.09
C GLN A 53 5.53 -8.08 11.91
N GLY A 54 5.16 -6.85 12.27
CA GLY A 54 3.93 -6.57 13.01
C GLY A 54 2.68 -7.00 12.25
N ILE A 55 2.63 -6.79 10.90
CA ILE A 55 1.51 -7.23 10.07
C ILE A 55 1.42 -8.76 10.06
N GLU A 56 2.53 -9.48 9.88
CA GLU A 56 2.58 -10.94 9.88
C GLU A 56 2.12 -11.52 11.22
N GLU A 57 2.55 -10.92 12.34
CA GLU A 57 2.15 -11.34 13.68
C GLU A 57 0.66 -11.07 14.01
N SER A 58 0.00 -10.16 13.28
CA SER A 58 -1.43 -9.88 13.47
C SER A 58 -2.35 -11.00 12.99
N GLY A 59 -1.84 -11.93 12.14
CA GLY A 59 -2.61 -13.07 11.62
C GLY A 59 -2.03 -13.67 10.35
N ASP A 60 -2.81 -14.49 9.65
CA ASP A 60 -2.38 -15.19 8.44
C ASP A 60 -2.38 -14.24 7.21
N ILE A 61 -1.38 -13.36 7.16
CA ILE A 61 -1.19 -12.35 6.12
C ILE A 61 0.19 -12.55 5.48
N ASP A 62 0.24 -12.60 4.16
CA ASP A 62 1.48 -12.62 3.39
C ASP A 62 1.96 -11.17 3.17
N VAL A 63 3.19 -10.86 3.59
CA VAL A 63 3.76 -9.51 3.47
C VAL A 63 4.96 -9.53 2.54
N ARG A 64 4.96 -8.66 1.54
CA ARG A 64 6.07 -8.55 0.58
C ARG A 64 6.61 -7.13 0.58
N CYS A 65 7.90 -7.00 0.89
CA CYS A 65 8.61 -5.73 0.91
C CYS A 65 9.42 -5.56 -0.38
N TYR A 66 9.32 -4.40 -1.03
CA TYR A 66 10.03 -4.07 -2.26
C TYR A 66 10.82 -2.79 -2.11
N ASP A 67 12.15 -2.88 -2.25
CA ASP A 67 12.99 -1.71 -2.44
C ASP A 67 12.80 -1.19 -3.87
N MET A 68 12.16 -0.04 -4.03
CA MET A 68 11.80 0.51 -5.33
C MET A 68 12.98 1.07 -6.12
N VAL A 69 14.20 1.06 -5.56
CA VAL A 69 15.43 1.33 -6.30
C VAL A 69 15.84 0.11 -7.12
N GLU A 70 15.56 -1.09 -6.64
CA GLU A 70 15.98 -2.36 -7.23
C GLU A 70 14.84 -3.12 -7.92
N ALA A 71 13.60 -2.95 -7.41
CA ALA A 71 12.45 -3.70 -7.86
C ALA A 71 11.90 -3.22 -9.21
N ASP A 72 11.40 -4.16 -10.01
CA ASP A 72 10.64 -3.83 -11.22
C ASP A 72 9.28 -3.21 -10.84
N GLN A 73 9.08 -1.95 -11.23
CA GLN A 73 7.87 -1.20 -10.91
C GLN A 73 6.61 -1.84 -11.51
N GLY A 74 6.71 -2.41 -12.70
CA GLY A 74 5.57 -3.05 -13.37
C GLY A 74 5.08 -4.27 -12.58
N LYS A 75 6.02 -5.10 -12.12
CA LYS A 75 5.71 -6.24 -11.26
C LYS A 75 5.08 -5.82 -9.93
N VAL A 76 5.64 -4.81 -9.28
CA VAL A 76 5.08 -4.29 -8.01
C VAL A 76 3.67 -3.74 -8.21
N LEU A 77 3.43 -3.02 -9.32
CA LEU A 77 2.11 -2.50 -9.67
C LEU A 77 1.09 -3.62 -9.92
N GLU A 78 1.48 -4.69 -10.62
CA GLU A 78 0.66 -5.88 -10.81
C GLU A 78 0.28 -6.52 -9.46
N GLU A 79 1.25 -6.75 -8.58
CA GLU A 79 1.00 -7.31 -7.26
C GLU A 79 0.11 -6.41 -6.39
N LEU A 80 0.27 -5.08 -6.48
CA LEU A 80 -0.63 -4.12 -5.84
C LEU A 80 -2.09 -4.29 -6.34
N GLY A 81 -2.28 -4.67 -7.60
CA GLY A 81 -3.60 -4.98 -8.15
C GLY A 81 -4.30 -6.11 -7.40
N PHE A 82 -3.58 -7.11 -6.94
CA PHE A 82 -4.10 -8.28 -6.22
C PHE A 82 -4.01 -8.19 -4.70
N ALA A 83 -3.28 -7.22 -4.15
CA ALA A 83 -3.13 -7.04 -2.72
C ALA A 83 -4.43 -6.60 -2.04
N ASP A 84 -4.62 -6.96 -0.78
CA ASP A 84 -5.71 -6.49 0.09
C ASP A 84 -5.40 -5.13 0.71
N GLY A 85 -4.11 -4.85 0.91
CA GLY A 85 -3.64 -3.57 1.43
C GLY A 85 -2.19 -3.30 1.07
N PHE A 86 -1.72 -2.07 1.28
CA PHE A 86 -0.33 -1.71 1.06
C PHE A 86 0.10 -0.49 1.87
N LEU A 87 1.41 -0.37 2.11
CA LEU A 87 2.00 0.80 2.79
C LEU A 87 3.16 1.35 1.96
N LEU A 88 3.15 2.65 1.70
CA LEU A 88 4.21 3.33 0.95
C LEU A 88 5.28 3.86 1.91
N GLY A 89 6.55 3.44 1.71
CA GLY A 89 7.67 3.86 2.53
C GLY A 89 8.60 4.84 1.81
N SER A 90 8.83 6.04 2.38
CA SER A 90 9.81 6.97 1.85
C SER A 90 10.42 7.86 2.94
N PRO A 91 11.73 8.13 2.89
CA PRO A 91 12.27 9.24 3.67
C PRO A 91 11.79 10.57 3.08
N THR A 92 11.81 11.63 3.90
CA THR A 92 11.64 13.00 3.41
C THR A 92 12.99 13.58 3.01
N ILE A 93 13.16 13.86 1.73
CA ILE A 93 14.33 14.57 1.18
C ILE A 93 13.84 15.72 0.32
N VAL A 94 14.36 16.93 0.55
CA VAL A 94 13.94 18.15 -0.13
C VAL A 94 12.43 18.41 0.01
N GLY A 95 11.87 18.14 1.20
CA GLY A 95 10.45 18.35 1.50
C GLY A 95 9.48 17.33 0.87
N GLU A 96 9.99 16.26 0.22
CA GLU A 96 9.17 15.33 -0.56
C GLU A 96 9.54 13.86 -0.33
N ALA A 97 8.63 12.97 -0.72
CA ALA A 97 8.94 11.57 -0.90
C ALA A 97 9.86 11.38 -2.12
N LEU A 98 10.69 10.34 -2.09
CA LEU A 98 11.61 10.08 -3.19
C LEU A 98 10.88 9.61 -4.46
N LYS A 99 11.46 9.98 -5.61
CA LYS A 99 10.90 9.79 -6.94
C LYS A 99 10.36 8.39 -7.22
N PRO A 100 11.04 7.26 -6.89
CA PRO A 100 10.50 5.93 -7.19
C PRO A 100 9.13 5.66 -6.54
N ILE A 101 8.86 6.21 -5.36
CA ILE A 101 7.54 6.10 -4.71
C ILE A 101 6.51 6.99 -5.42
N TRP A 102 6.89 8.21 -5.83
CA TRP A 102 6.01 9.07 -6.63
C TRP A 102 5.66 8.44 -7.97
N ASP A 103 6.63 7.89 -8.69
CA ASP A 103 6.41 7.19 -9.97
C ASP A 103 5.42 6.03 -9.80
N LEU A 104 5.58 5.24 -8.75
CA LEU A 104 4.62 4.18 -8.44
C LEU A 104 3.21 4.75 -8.20
N THR A 105 3.06 5.82 -7.40
CA THR A 105 1.74 6.40 -7.12
C THR A 105 1.06 7.01 -8.34
N THR A 106 1.82 7.49 -9.33
CA THR A 106 1.26 8.00 -10.58
C THR A 106 0.78 6.89 -11.52
N SER A 107 1.28 5.67 -11.33
CA SER A 107 0.89 4.48 -12.09
C SER A 107 -0.34 3.76 -11.48
N ILE A 108 -0.68 4.05 -10.21
CA ILE A 108 -1.85 3.47 -9.56
C ILE A 108 -3.12 4.11 -10.11
N PHE A 109 -4.03 3.30 -10.63
CA PHE A 109 -5.33 3.74 -11.15
C PHE A 109 -6.44 3.42 -10.15
N ALA A 110 -7.20 4.44 -9.74
CA ALA A 110 -8.25 4.30 -8.73
C ALA A 110 -9.37 3.32 -9.11
N GLY A 111 -9.61 3.13 -10.42
CA GLY A 111 -10.63 2.20 -10.93
C GLY A 111 -10.31 0.73 -10.64
N THR A 112 -9.03 0.35 -10.63
CA THR A 112 -8.59 -1.04 -10.40
C THR A 112 -8.00 -1.27 -9.01
N HIS A 113 -7.44 -0.24 -8.38
CA HIS A 113 -6.74 -0.35 -7.10
C HIS A 113 -7.51 0.28 -5.94
N GLY A 114 -8.52 1.11 -6.20
CA GLY A 114 -9.26 1.85 -5.18
C GLY A 114 -9.97 0.95 -4.15
N GLY A 115 -10.21 1.52 -2.96
CA GLY A 115 -10.89 0.82 -1.86
C GLY A 115 -10.00 -0.09 -1.02
N LYS A 116 -8.73 -0.31 -1.40
CA LYS A 116 -7.78 -1.08 -0.59
C LYS A 116 -7.40 -0.32 0.68
N LEU A 117 -7.04 -1.04 1.74
CA LEU A 117 -6.46 -0.43 2.94
C LEU A 117 -5.05 0.04 2.59
N ALA A 118 -4.76 1.31 2.82
CA ALA A 118 -3.45 1.85 2.51
C ALA A 118 -2.99 2.90 3.52
N SER A 119 -1.70 2.96 3.77
CA SER A 119 -1.08 4.00 4.56
C SER A 119 0.34 4.31 4.07
N ALA A 120 1.05 5.20 4.77
CA ALA A 120 2.41 5.58 4.44
C ALA A 120 3.28 5.67 5.70
N PHE A 121 4.58 5.47 5.53
CA PHE A 121 5.56 5.62 6.61
C PHE A 121 6.89 6.16 6.12
N GLY A 122 7.70 6.68 7.04
CA GLY A 122 9.02 7.13 6.64
C GLY A 122 9.84 7.79 7.73
N SER A 123 11.12 8.00 7.42
CA SER A 123 12.05 8.74 8.25
C SER A 123 12.22 10.17 7.73
N TYR A 124 12.55 11.10 8.61
CA TYR A 124 12.78 12.49 8.24
C TYR A 124 13.78 13.18 9.16
N GLY A 125 14.37 14.31 8.71
CA GLY A 125 15.29 15.10 9.51
C GLY A 125 14.67 16.38 10.08
N TRP A 126 13.86 17.08 9.31
CA TRP A 126 13.33 18.42 9.62
C TRP A 126 11.82 18.40 9.92
N SER A 127 10.98 18.37 8.90
CA SER A 127 9.52 18.60 8.98
C SER A 127 8.69 17.38 8.57
N GLY A 128 9.23 16.47 7.73
CA GLY A 128 8.63 15.16 7.46
C GLY A 128 7.40 15.20 6.57
N GLU A 129 7.45 15.95 5.47
CA GLU A 129 6.33 16.19 4.54
C GLU A 129 5.98 14.96 3.69
N ALA A 130 6.94 14.08 3.42
CA ALA A 130 6.75 12.94 2.53
C ALA A 130 5.52 12.08 2.91
N VAL A 131 5.38 11.74 4.19
CA VAL A 131 4.27 10.88 4.64
C VAL A 131 2.92 11.60 4.51
N PRO A 132 2.70 12.83 5.00
CA PRO A 132 1.48 13.57 4.73
C PRO A 132 1.13 13.68 3.25
N HIS A 133 2.10 13.97 2.37
CA HIS A 133 1.86 14.08 0.93
C HIS A 133 1.42 12.72 0.34
N LEU A 134 2.06 11.63 0.74
CA LEU A 134 1.66 10.28 0.32
C LEU A 134 0.25 9.92 0.84
N ILE A 135 -0.09 10.28 2.08
CA ILE A 135 -1.43 10.06 2.65
C ILE A 135 -2.49 10.80 1.83
N GLU A 136 -2.26 12.07 1.49
CA GLU A 136 -3.18 12.83 0.65
C GLU A 136 -3.29 12.24 -0.76
N ARG A 137 -2.17 11.75 -1.34
CA ARG A 137 -2.19 11.05 -2.61
C ARG A 137 -3.01 9.76 -2.56
N LEU A 138 -2.88 8.96 -1.50
CA LEU A 138 -3.67 7.76 -1.29
C LEU A 138 -5.17 8.05 -1.19
N LYS A 139 -5.57 9.13 -0.52
CA LYS A 139 -6.95 9.59 -0.46
C LYS A 139 -7.49 9.99 -1.85
N GLN A 140 -6.69 10.72 -2.65
CA GLN A 140 -7.05 11.07 -4.04
C GLN A 140 -7.27 9.81 -4.90
N LEU A 141 -6.47 8.77 -4.67
CA LEU A 141 -6.59 7.46 -5.33
C LEU A 141 -7.74 6.60 -4.77
N LYS A 142 -8.60 7.17 -3.91
CA LYS A 142 -9.75 6.49 -3.31
C LYS A 142 -9.37 5.26 -2.46
N MET A 143 -8.18 5.28 -1.87
CA MET A 143 -7.78 4.26 -0.90
C MET A 143 -8.50 4.48 0.43
N ARG A 144 -8.61 3.43 1.20
CA ARG A 144 -9.08 3.46 2.58
C ARG A 144 -7.89 3.75 3.49
N VAL A 145 -7.75 5.01 3.90
CA VAL A 145 -6.62 5.48 4.71
C VAL A 145 -7.08 5.60 6.17
N PRO A 146 -6.58 4.78 7.10
CA PRO A 146 -7.08 4.72 8.48
C PRO A 146 -6.50 5.80 9.40
N ASP A 147 -5.33 6.36 9.04
CA ASP A 147 -4.53 7.23 9.90
C ASP A 147 -3.72 8.27 9.09
N GLU A 148 -2.89 9.03 9.76
CA GLU A 148 -2.02 10.05 9.16
C GLU A 148 -0.63 9.50 8.78
N GLY A 149 -0.44 8.18 8.83
CA GLY A 149 0.83 7.52 8.56
C GLY A 149 1.78 7.50 9.76
N PHE A 150 2.91 6.78 9.61
CA PHE A 150 3.91 6.60 10.66
C PHE A 150 5.21 7.32 10.31
N ARG A 151 5.72 8.14 11.22
CA ARG A 151 6.92 8.97 10.98
C ARG A 151 7.91 8.88 12.13
N VAL A 152 9.19 8.72 11.78
CA VAL A 152 10.29 8.72 12.75
C VAL A 152 11.32 9.79 12.38
N LYS A 153 11.75 10.58 13.36
CA LYS A 153 12.77 11.59 13.17
C LYS A 153 14.17 10.97 13.27
N PHE A 154 14.99 11.16 12.23
CA PHE A 154 16.34 10.60 12.08
C PHE A 154 16.38 9.06 12.08
N LYS A 155 17.46 8.49 12.64
CA LYS A 155 17.65 7.06 12.78
C LYS A 155 16.64 6.48 13.79
N PRO A 156 15.90 5.43 13.44
CA PRO A 156 15.02 4.76 14.39
C PRO A 156 15.78 4.24 15.60
N SER A 157 15.29 4.55 16.80
CA SER A 157 15.71 3.89 18.04
C SER A 157 15.02 2.53 18.16
N GLN A 158 15.44 1.73 19.16
CA GLN A 158 14.74 0.47 19.44
C GLN A 158 13.26 0.70 19.78
N ASP A 159 12.94 1.74 20.54
CA ASP A 159 11.55 2.09 20.88
C ASP A 159 10.76 2.46 19.62
N ASN A 160 11.37 3.23 18.68
CA ASN A 160 10.72 3.54 17.41
C ASN A 160 10.46 2.30 16.55
N LEU A 161 11.33 1.29 16.61
CA LEU A 161 11.10 0.02 15.91
C LEU A 161 9.97 -0.79 16.56
N ILE A 162 9.83 -0.75 17.89
CA ILE A 162 8.69 -1.33 18.59
C ILE A 162 7.39 -0.61 18.18
N ASP A 163 7.40 0.73 18.18
CA ASP A 163 6.24 1.52 17.73
C ASP A 163 5.87 1.21 16.26
N ALA A 164 6.87 1.02 15.39
CA ALA A 164 6.68 0.65 13.99
C ALA A 164 6.07 -0.76 13.85
N HIS A 165 6.54 -1.71 14.66
CA HIS A 165 5.97 -3.04 14.74
C HIS A 165 4.50 -2.99 15.19
N ASP A 166 4.20 -2.28 16.30
CA ASP A 166 2.84 -2.11 16.79
C ASP A 166 1.93 -1.43 15.76
N TYR A 167 2.47 -0.47 15.01
CA TYR A 167 1.78 0.16 13.89
C TYR A 167 1.42 -0.86 12.81
N GLY A 168 2.36 -1.70 12.42
CA GLY A 168 2.14 -2.79 11.48
C GLY A 168 1.09 -3.80 11.98
N TYR A 169 1.19 -4.19 13.24
CA TYR A 169 0.23 -5.09 13.88
C TYR A 169 -1.20 -4.54 13.84
N ASN A 170 -1.37 -3.27 14.16
CA ASN A 170 -2.68 -2.60 14.09
C ASN A 170 -3.20 -2.51 12.64
N PHE A 171 -2.33 -2.25 11.65
CA PHE A 171 -2.71 -2.25 10.25
C PHE A 171 -3.22 -3.63 9.80
N GLY A 172 -2.54 -4.71 10.18
CA GLY A 172 -2.97 -6.07 9.90
C GLY A 172 -4.30 -6.43 10.55
N CYS A 173 -4.53 -6.00 11.79
CA CYS A 173 -5.81 -6.14 12.48
C CYS A 173 -6.95 -5.43 11.72
N LEU A 174 -6.73 -4.18 11.27
CA LEU A 174 -7.70 -3.43 10.47
C LEU A 174 -8.01 -4.11 9.13
N LEU A 175 -7.01 -4.77 8.53
CA LEU A 175 -7.19 -5.52 7.29
C LEU A 175 -8.09 -6.75 7.50
N GLN A 176 -8.01 -7.39 8.65
CA GLN A 176 -8.82 -8.57 8.97
C GLN A 176 -10.26 -8.20 9.36
N ASN A 177 -10.47 -7.08 10.07
CA ASN A 177 -11.76 -6.63 10.58
C ASN A 177 -12.49 -5.71 9.59
N LYS A 178 -12.73 -6.17 8.34
CA LYS A 178 -13.40 -5.37 7.29
C LYS A 178 -14.79 -4.83 7.70
N GLU A 179 -15.47 -5.41 8.67
CA GLU A 179 -16.86 -5.05 9.02
C GLU A 179 -16.98 -3.86 9.99
N ASN A 180 -15.96 -3.58 10.80
CA ASN A 180 -16.02 -2.54 11.83
C ASN A 180 -15.69 -1.12 11.34
N THR A 181 -15.18 -0.95 10.12
CA THR A 181 -14.72 0.35 9.61
C THR A 181 -15.82 1.25 9.02
N LYS A 182 -17.06 0.78 8.92
CA LYS A 182 -18.20 1.61 8.42
C LYS A 182 -18.79 2.59 9.44
N LYS A 183 -18.35 2.58 10.70
CA LYS A 183 -18.94 3.41 11.78
C LYS A 183 -17.90 4.11 12.65
N SER A 184 -17.02 4.95 12.14
CA SER A 184 -16.44 6.00 12.98
C SER A 184 -15.62 7.02 12.18
N ALA A 185 -16.25 8.10 11.77
CA ALA A 185 -15.59 9.37 11.49
C ALA A 185 -15.19 10.02 12.83
N GLY A 186 -13.89 10.05 13.12
CA GLY A 186 -13.29 10.70 14.29
C GLY A 186 -11.88 10.18 14.53
N PRO A 187 -10.95 10.99 15.07
CA PRO A 187 -9.61 10.52 15.37
C PRO A 187 -9.71 9.43 16.44
N LYS A 188 -9.52 8.19 16.04
CA LYS A 188 -9.52 7.04 16.96
C LYS A 188 -8.10 6.63 17.29
N LYS A 189 -7.82 6.53 18.58
CA LYS A 189 -6.71 5.76 19.11
C LYS A 189 -6.71 4.39 18.44
N LEU A 190 -5.56 3.96 17.95
CA LEU A 190 -5.33 2.60 17.47
C LEU A 190 -5.88 1.60 18.50
N VAL A 191 -6.74 0.73 18.06
CA VAL A 191 -7.34 -0.29 18.94
C VAL A 191 -6.41 -1.50 18.89
N LYS A 192 -5.86 -1.90 20.06
CA LYS A 192 -5.16 -3.17 20.15
C LYS A 192 -6.17 -4.29 19.81
N CYS A 193 -5.77 -5.21 18.95
CA CYS A 193 -6.52 -6.45 18.79
C CYS A 193 -6.43 -7.25 20.09
N LEU A 194 -7.54 -7.55 20.71
CA LEU A 194 -7.69 -8.49 21.80
C LEU A 194 -8.05 -9.88 21.27
#